data_1391a5e5d4c82694747edca0db92994f
#
_entry.id   1391a5e5d4c82694747edca0db92994f
#
_cell.length_a   1.000
_cell.length_b   1.000
_cell.length_c   1.000
_cell.angle_alpha   90.00
_cell.angle_beta   90.00
_cell.angle_gamma   90.00
#
_symmetry.space_group_name_H-M   'P 1'
#
loop_
_entity.id
_entity.type
_entity.pdbx_description
1 polymer ?
#
loop_
_entity_poly.entity_id
_entity_poly.type
_entity_poly.pdbx_seq_one_letter_code
_entity_poly.pdbx_strand_id
1 'polypeptide(L)'
;MSTGTQVALNSIGQIAIIVKDVSRATTFYRDKLGMKYLFAAGNLVFFDCGGVRLMLDKAVKPELGTSIIYFRVADINRAHQQMRSDGVEFVDEPHLIARMPDHDLWMTFFRDSEGNLLGLMSEVRAGNV
;
A
#
# COMPACT_ATOMS: atom_id res chain seq x y z
N MET A 1 29.40 -13.30 24.46
CA MET A 1 28.96 -13.06 23.89
C MET A 1 28.44 -12.44 23.50
N SER A 2 28.40 -12.34 23.42
CA SER A 2 28.12 -11.86 22.76
C SER A 2 27.61 -10.94 22.89
N THR A 3 28.03 -10.48 23.09
CA THR A 3 27.61 -9.50 23.12
C THR A 3 26.71 -9.15 22.51
N GLY A 4 26.24 -9.48 22.77
CA GLY A 4 25.18 -9.53 22.17
C GLY A 4 24.81 -8.52 21.23
N THR A 5 24.65 -8.88 20.07
CA THR A 5 24.02 -8.06 19.09
C THR A 5 22.54 -8.06 19.40
N GLN A 6 21.98 -6.91 19.70
CA GLN A 6 20.53 -6.80 19.84
C GLN A 6 19.87 -7.07 18.49
N VAL A 7 18.81 -7.85 18.51
CA VAL A 7 17.97 -8.02 17.34
C VAL A 7 17.10 -6.76 17.21
N ALA A 8 17.24 -6.05 16.12
CA ALA A 8 16.43 -4.87 15.82
C ALA A 8 15.65 -5.11 14.55
N LEU A 9 14.33 -5.09 14.63
CA LEU A 9 13.45 -5.28 13.47
C LEU A 9 13.25 -3.94 12.78
N ASN A 10 14.18 -3.59 11.91
CA ASN A 10 14.24 -2.26 11.30
C ASN A 10 14.10 -2.26 9.76
N SER A 11 13.72 -3.39 9.18
CA SER A 11 13.42 -3.44 7.75
C SER A 11 12.32 -4.45 7.50
N ILE A 12 11.46 -4.13 6.53
CA ILE A 12 10.36 -5.00 6.12
C ILE A 12 10.78 -5.67 4.82
N GLY A 13 10.77 -7.01 4.81
CA GLY A 13 11.16 -7.77 3.63
C GLY A 13 10.00 -8.07 2.72
N GLN A 14 8.82 -8.31 3.28
CA GLN A 14 7.66 -8.72 2.51
C GLN A 14 6.38 -8.40 3.25
N ILE A 15 5.35 -8.05 2.48
CA ILE A 15 4.01 -7.82 2.98
C ILE A 15 3.05 -8.73 2.19
N ALA A 16 2.19 -9.44 2.89
CA ALA A 16 1.19 -10.30 2.25
C ALA A 16 -0.18 -9.63 2.30
N ILE A 17 -0.87 -9.64 1.17
CA ILE A 17 -2.25 -9.20 1.06
C ILE A 17 -3.09 -10.39 0.64
N ILE A 18 -4.17 -10.64 1.38
CA ILE A 18 -5.08 -11.73 1.06
C ILE A 18 -6.10 -11.24 0.04
N VAL A 19 -6.26 -12.01 -1.03
CA VAL A 19 -7.16 -11.67 -2.13
C VAL A 19 -8.07 -12.87 -2.41
N LYS A 20 -9.22 -12.59 -3.02
CA LYS A 20 -10.18 -13.63 -3.39
C LYS A 20 -9.86 -14.22 -4.75
N ASP A 21 -9.46 -13.37 -5.67
CA ASP A 21 -9.15 -13.72 -7.06
C ASP A 21 -7.78 -13.16 -7.42
N VAL A 22 -6.79 -14.04 -7.46
CA VAL A 22 -5.40 -13.64 -7.70
C VAL A 22 -5.22 -12.99 -9.07
N SER A 23 -5.89 -13.50 -10.09
CA SER A 23 -5.82 -12.94 -11.44
C SER A 23 -6.36 -11.51 -11.50
N ARG A 24 -7.52 -11.31 -10.90
CA ARG A 24 -8.16 -9.99 -10.86
C ARG A 24 -7.32 -9.01 -10.05
N ALA A 25 -6.80 -9.46 -8.91
CA ALA A 25 -5.94 -8.64 -8.07
C ALA A 25 -4.64 -8.28 -8.78
N THR A 26 -4.05 -9.23 -9.50
CA THR A 26 -2.82 -8.98 -10.27
C THR A 26 -3.04 -7.85 -11.29
N THR A 27 -4.14 -7.90 -12.02
CA THR A 27 -4.48 -6.86 -12.98
C THR A 27 -4.63 -5.49 -12.30
N PHE A 28 -5.29 -5.46 -11.15
CA PHE A 28 -5.49 -4.22 -10.39
C PHE A 28 -4.16 -3.62 -9.93
N TYR A 29 -3.34 -4.41 -9.26
CA TYR A 29 -2.08 -3.92 -8.71
C TYR A 29 -1.09 -3.53 -9.80
N ARG A 30 -1.02 -4.32 -10.86
CA ARG A 30 -0.12 -4.05 -11.97
C ARG A 30 -0.59 -2.87 -12.82
N ASP A 31 -1.85 -2.90 -13.27
CA ASP A 31 -2.34 -1.99 -14.30
C ASP A 31 -2.92 -0.69 -13.72
N LYS A 32 -3.63 -0.76 -12.60
CA LYS A 32 -4.23 0.43 -11.99
C LYS A 32 -3.31 1.10 -10.97
N LEU A 33 -2.55 0.33 -10.20
CA LEU A 33 -1.62 0.90 -9.23
C LEU A 33 -0.21 1.06 -9.77
N GLY A 34 0.07 0.49 -10.94
CA GLY A 34 1.39 0.63 -11.57
C GLY A 34 2.52 -0.06 -10.83
N MET A 35 2.21 -1.09 -10.06
CA MET A 35 3.23 -1.82 -9.33
C MET A 35 4.03 -2.72 -10.24
N LYS A 36 5.32 -2.86 -9.95
CA LYS A 36 6.21 -3.69 -10.75
C LYS A 36 5.98 -5.17 -10.46
N TYR A 37 5.43 -5.87 -11.44
CA TYR A 37 5.23 -7.32 -11.36
C TYR A 37 6.57 -8.04 -11.40
N LEU A 38 6.76 -9.00 -10.50
CA LEU A 38 7.97 -9.81 -10.47
C LEU A 38 7.75 -11.20 -11.04
N PHE A 39 6.92 -12.00 -10.38
CA PHE A 39 6.65 -13.36 -10.84
C PHE A 39 5.47 -13.95 -10.07
N ALA A 40 5.00 -15.10 -10.56
CA ALA A 40 3.96 -15.88 -9.89
C ALA A 40 4.53 -17.25 -9.54
N ALA A 41 4.08 -17.80 -8.41
CA ALA A 41 4.46 -19.12 -7.96
C ALA A 41 3.23 -19.77 -7.33
N GLY A 42 2.63 -20.76 -8.02
CA GLY A 42 1.38 -21.36 -7.58
C GLY A 42 0.27 -20.32 -7.51
N ASN A 43 -0.36 -20.19 -6.35
CA ASN A 43 -1.43 -19.21 -6.11
C ASN A 43 -0.90 -17.88 -5.57
N LEU A 44 0.40 -17.67 -5.62
CA LEU A 44 1.04 -16.46 -5.12
C LEU A 44 1.50 -15.59 -6.28
N VAL A 45 1.36 -14.28 -6.13
CA VAL A 45 1.89 -13.31 -7.10
C VAL A 45 2.71 -12.29 -6.33
N PHE A 46 3.86 -11.94 -6.89
CA PHE A 46 4.82 -11.07 -6.23
C PHE A 46 5.08 -9.80 -7.03
N PHE A 47 5.10 -8.68 -6.31
CA PHE A 47 5.42 -7.37 -6.86
C PHE A 47 6.58 -6.75 -6.08
N ASP A 48 7.32 -5.87 -6.73
CA ASP A 48 8.30 -5.02 -6.05
C ASP A 48 7.68 -3.66 -5.78
N CYS A 49 7.65 -3.28 -4.52
CA CYS A 49 7.12 -1.98 -4.11
C CYS A 49 8.21 -1.24 -3.34
N GLY A 50 9.05 -0.49 -4.06
CA GLY A 50 10.12 0.30 -3.46
C GLY A 50 11.13 -0.52 -2.67
N GLY A 51 11.42 -1.74 -3.12
CA GLY A 51 12.34 -2.63 -2.43
C GLY A 51 11.69 -3.56 -1.43
N VAL A 52 10.40 -3.35 -1.13
CA VAL A 52 9.63 -4.27 -0.31
C VAL A 52 8.80 -5.17 -1.22
N ARG A 53 8.88 -6.46 -1.01
CA ARG A 53 8.10 -7.41 -1.81
C ARG A 53 6.66 -7.43 -1.33
N LEU A 54 5.73 -7.24 -2.27
CA LEU A 54 4.31 -7.38 -2.00
C LEU A 54 3.84 -8.71 -2.57
N MET A 55 3.21 -9.54 -1.75
CA MET A 55 2.73 -10.85 -2.15
C MET A 55 1.21 -10.89 -2.09
N LEU A 56 0.57 -11.23 -3.20
CA LEU A 56 -0.86 -11.51 -3.23
C LEU A 56 -1.06 -13.00 -2.98
N ASP A 57 -1.92 -13.35 -2.03
CA ASP A 57 -2.17 -14.71 -1.63
C ASP A 57 -3.66 -14.96 -1.59
N LYS A 58 -4.09 -16.08 -2.17
CA LYS A 58 -5.51 -16.43 -2.16
C LYS A 58 -5.95 -16.77 -0.74
N ALA A 59 -7.09 -16.22 -0.35
CA ALA A 59 -7.62 -16.41 1.00
C ALA A 59 -7.95 -17.88 1.26
N VAL A 60 -7.28 -18.46 2.24
CA VAL A 60 -7.63 -19.78 2.77
C VAL A 60 -8.55 -19.61 3.98
N LYS A 61 -8.30 -18.55 4.77
CA LYS A 61 -9.10 -18.21 5.94
C LYS A 61 -9.38 -16.72 5.92
N PRO A 62 -10.49 -16.28 5.29
CA PRO A 62 -10.79 -14.85 5.14
C PRO A 62 -10.92 -14.11 6.46
N GLU A 63 -11.24 -14.80 7.54
CA GLU A 63 -11.43 -14.18 8.86
C GLU A 63 -10.14 -13.73 9.54
N LEU A 64 -8.97 -14.04 8.98
CA LEU A 64 -7.70 -13.65 9.59
C LEU A 64 -7.46 -12.14 9.55
N GLY A 65 -8.15 -11.43 8.68
CA GLY A 65 -8.02 -9.99 8.58
C GLY A 65 -6.69 -9.58 7.98
N THR A 66 -6.52 -8.28 7.79
CA THR A 66 -5.31 -7.75 7.21
C THR A 66 -5.03 -6.36 7.78
N SER A 67 -3.76 -5.97 7.80
CA SER A 67 -3.36 -4.62 8.15
C SER A 67 -3.57 -3.69 6.94
N ILE A 68 -3.73 -2.40 7.21
CA ILE A 68 -3.84 -1.42 6.14
C ILE A 68 -2.43 -1.03 5.70
N ILE A 69 -2.17 -1.07 4.40
CA ILE A 69 -0.91 -0.62 3.84
C ILE A 69 -1.09 0.82 3.38
N TYR A 70 -0.18 1.70 3.80
CA TYR A 70 -0.18 3.10 3.42
C TYR A 70 0.93 3.34 2.42
N PHE A 71 0.59 3.88 1.25
CA PHE A 71 1.56 4.23 0.22
C PHE A 71 1.84 5.72 0.30
N ARG A 72 3.12 6.08 0.38
CA ARG A 72 3.51 7.49 0.42
C ARG A 72 3.54 8.06 -0.99
N VAL A 73 2.91 9.21 -1.17
CA VAL A 73 2.92 9.95 -2.43
C VAL A 73 3.35 11.39 -2.17
N ALA A 74 3.94 12.02 -3.18
CA ALA A 74 4.41 13.39 -3.04
C ALA A 74 3.26 14.39 -3.00
N ASP A 75 2.26 14.19 -3.84
CA ASP A 75 1.10 15.07 -3.96
C ASP A 75 -0.16 14.23 -3.90
N ILE A 76 -0.80 14.21 -2.74
CA ILE A 76 -1.93 13.33 -2.49
C ILE A 76 -3.17 13.74 -3.30
N ASN A 77 -3.35 15.03 -3.54
CA ASN A 77 -4.51 15.48 -4.32
C ASN A 77 -4.38 15.05 -5.78
N ARG A 78 -3.19 15.18 -6.34
CA ARG A 78 -2.93 14.74 -7.71
C ARG A 78 -3.05 13.22 -7.84
N ALA A 79 -2.47 12.47 -6.89
CA ALA A 79 -2.57 11.01 -6.89
C ALA A 79 -4.02 10.56 -6.79
N HIS A 80 -4.80 11.18 -5.91
CA HIS A 80 -6.22 10.88 -5.75
C HIS A 80 -6.98 11.09 -7.06
N GLN A 81 -6.79 12.24 -7.71
CA GLN A 81 -7.45 12.55 -8.97
C GLN A 81 -7.09 11.57 -10.08
N GLN A 82 -5.80 11.28 -10.20
CA GLN A 82 -5.31 10.37 -11.24
C GLN A 82 -5.85 8.96 -11.04
N MET A 83 -5.80 8.46 -9.82
CA MET A 83 -6.24 7.12 -9.52
C MET A 83 -7.76 6.98 -9.69
N ARG A 84 -8.53 8.00 -9.32
CA ARG A 84 -9.98 8.00 -9.59
C ARG A 84 -10.25 7.95 -11.08
N SER A 85 -9.51 8.71 -11.85
CA SER A 85 -9.61 8.69 -13.31
C SER A 85 -9.30 7.31 -13.88
N ASP A 86 -8.40 6.58 -13.23
CA ASP A 86 -8.03 5.22 -13.63
C ASP A 86 -9.00 4.15 -13.11
N GLY A 87 -10.07 4.57 -12.44
CA GLY A 87 -11.11 3.66 -11.98
C GLY A 87 -10.91 3.10 -10.57
N VAL A 88 -10.01 3.68 -9.79
CA VAL A 88 -9.82 3.27 -8.39
C VAL A 88 -10.94 3.87 -7.54
N GLU A 89 -11.55 3.04 -6.69
CA GLU A 89 -12.65 3.44 -5.83
C GLU A 89 -12.13 3.96 -4.49
N PHE A 90 -12.28 5.26 -4.26
CA PHE A 90 -11.91 5.88 -2.99
C PHE A 90 -13.09 5.93 -2.04
N VAL A 91 -12.84 5.75 -0.75
CA VAL A 91 -13.88 5.81 0.28
C VAL A 91 -14.02 7.21 0.87
N ASP A 92 -13.04 8.07 0.65
CA ASP A 92 -13.05 9.45 1.12
C ASP A 92 -12.19 10.32 0.22
N GLU A 93 -12.06 11.59 0.59
CA GLU A 93 -11.18 12.53 -0.11
C GLU A 93 -9.97 12.83 0.78
N PRO A 94 -8.85 13.29 0.18
CA PRO A 94 -7.68 13.67 0.98
C PRO A 94 -8.03 14.65 2.08
N HIS A 95 -7.60 14.36 3.29
CA HIS A 95 -7.90 15.22 4.44
C HIS A 95 -6.74 15.23 5.42
N LEU A 96 -6.68 16.29 6.21
CA LEU A 96 -5.65 16.47 7.20
C LEU A 96 -5.87 15.52 8.37
N ILE A 97 -4.86 14.72 8.70
CA ILE A 97 -4.89 13.80 9.82
C ILE A 97 -4.28 14.44 11.06
N ALA A 98 -3.09 15.02 10.92
CA ALA A 98 -2.36 15.59 12.03
C ALA A 98 -1.36 16.63 11.58
N ARG A 99 -1.16 17.65 12.41
CA ARG A 99 -0.07 18.61 12.23
C ARG A 99 1.10 18.15 13.08
N MET A 100 2.14 17.69 12.40
CA MET A 100 3.36 17.24 13.05
C MET A 100 4.35 18.39 13.15
N PRO A 101 5.41 18.26 13.97
CA PRO A 101 6.37 19.38 14.12
C PRO A 101 6.98 19.88 12.82
N ASP A 102 7.26 18.99 11.85
CA ASP A 102 7.95 19.35 10.61
C ASP A 102 7.09 19.15 9.36
N HIS A 103 5.86 18.67 9.49
CA HIS A 103 4.98 18.48 8.33
C HIS A 103 3.53 18.31 8.75
N ASP A 104 2.63 18.48 7.79
CA ASP A 104 1.22 18.14 7.93
C ASP A 104 1.00 16.78 7.27
N LEU A 105 0.38 15.86 7.99
CA LEU A 105 0.10 14.53 7.50
C LEU A 105 -1.30 14.48 6.89
N TRP A 106 -1.36 14.13 5.62
CA TRP A 106 -2.62 13.98 4.88
C TRP A 106 -2.81 12.54 4.47
N MET A 107 -4.04 12.09 4.46
CA MET A 107 -4.39 10.73 4.06
C MET A 107 -5.68 10.69 3.27
N THR A 108 -5.84 9.63 2.47
CA THR A 108 -7.09 9.21 1.88
C THR A 108 -7.05 7.71 1.69
N PHE A 109 -8.21 7.08 1.62
CA PHE A 109 -8.30 5.62 1.59
C PHE A 109 -9.05 5.15 0.36
N PHE A 110 -8.66 4.00 -0.14
CA PHE A 110 -9.28 3.39 -1.31
C PHE A 110 -9.34 1.87 -1.14
N ARG A 111 -10.11 1.23 -2.01
CA ARG A 111 -10.23 -0.22 -1.99
C ARG A 111 -9.58 -0.83 -3.21
N ASP A 112 -8.95 -1.98 -3.02
CA ASP A 112 -8.44 -2.74 -4.16
C ASP A 112 -9.58 -3.51 -4.82
N SER A 113 -9.26 -4.31 -5.85
CA SER A 113 -10.26 -5.10 -6.57
C SER A 113 -10.92 -6.15 -5.69
N GLU A 114 -10.32 -6.46 -4.55
CA GLU A 114 -10.78 -7.51 -3.65
C GLU A 114 -11.49 -6.96 -2.41
N GLY A 115 -11.68 -5.64 -2.35
CA GLY A 115 -12.33 -4.99 -1.23
C GLY A 115 -11.40 -4.66 -0.07
N ASN A 116 -10.11 -4.91 -0.20
CA ASN A 116 -9.15 -4.57 0.85
C ASN A 116 -8.98 -3.06 0.93
N LEU A 117 -8.91 -2.54 2.16
CA LEU A 117 -8.69 -1.12 2.38
C LEU A 117 -7.21 -0.81 2.35
N LEU A 118 -6.84 0.18 1.54
CA LEU A 118 -5.47 0.67 1.40
C LEU A 118 -5.49 2.18 1.61
N GLY A 119 -4.33 2.76 1.92
CA GLY A 119 -4.23 4.18 2.16
C GLY A 119 -3.17 4.86 1.32
N LEU A 120 -3.41 6.12 0.98
CA LEU A 120 -2.38 7.03 0.52
C LEU A 120 -2.03 7.97 1.65
N MET A 121 -0.77 8.36 1.75
CA MET A 121 -0.32 9.35 2.70
C MET A 121 0.64 10.33 2.05
N SER A 122 0.58 11.57 2.49
CA SER A 122 1.48 12.62 2.03
C SER A 122 1.92 13.43 3.23
N GLU A 123 3.21 13.77 3.26
CA GLU A 123 3.78 14.63 4.30
C GLU A 123 4.08 15.97 3.67
N VAL A 124 3.27 16.97 3.98
CA VAL A 124 3.41 18.32 3.42
C VAL A 124 4.21 19.16 4.40
N ARG A 125 5.43 19.50 4.01
CA ARG A 125 6.33 20.24 4.87
C ARG A 125 6.10 21.73 4.75
N ALA A 126 6.28 22.44 5.88
CA ALA A 126 6.21 23.88 5.89
C ALA A 126 7.29 24.44 4.96
N GLY A 127 6.94 25.45 4.15
CA GLY A 127 7.87 26.02 3.19
C GLY A 127 7.86 25.35 1.84
N ASN A 128 7.17 24.26 1.67
CA ASN A 128 6.91 23.65 0.37
C ASN A 128 5.72 24.35 -0.27
N VAL A 129 5.99 25.42 -0.89
CA VAL A 129 4.94 26.21 -1.53
C VAL A 129 5.05 26.13 -3.04
#